data_9b1b719ca93d4e147080fbe09a01a602
#
_entry.id   9b1b719ca93d4e147080fbe09a01a602
#
_cell.length_a   1.000
_cell.length_b   1.000
_cell.length_c   1.000
_cell.angle_alpha   90.00
_cell.angle_beta   90.00
_cell.angle_gamma   90.00
#
_symmetry.space_group_name_H-M   'P 1'
#
loop_
_entity.id
_entity.type
_entity.pdbx_description
1 polymer ?
#
loop_
_entity_poly.entity_id
_entity_poly.type
_entity_poly.pdbx_seq_one_letter_code
_entity_poly.pdbx_strand_id
1 'polypeptide(L)'
;MNVNLTTQQRTQAVQTLRSVNITPVRENVTITVGQTVPTTVTQLVDCPTTLESLITGVKDCKVVLVGDRYYIVEGGSRRVVTVIER
;
A
#
# COMPACT_ATOMS: atom_id res chain seq x y z
N MET A 1 8.37 8.55 -6.05
CA MET A 1 9.41 7.84 -5.28
C MET A 1 9.11 6.35 -5.32
N ASN A 2 10.08 5.55 -5.74
CA ASN A 2 9.93 4.10 -5.76
C ASN A 2 10.61 3.53 -4.51
N VAL A 3 9.87 2.70 -3.77
CA VAL A 3 10.41 2.03 -2.59
C VAL A 3 10.75 0.60 -2.97
N ASN A 4 12.02 0.25 -2.78
CA ASN A 4 12.48 -1.11 -3.05
C ASN A 4 12.60 -1.87 -1.74
N LEU A 5 11.84 -2.95 -1.63
CA LEU A 5 11.86 -3.81 -0.45
C LEU A 5 12.60 -5.10 -0.78
N THR A 6 13.40 -5.59 0.17
CA THR A 6 14.00 -6.92 0.05
C THR A 6 12.91 -7.99 0.17
N THR A 7 13.22 -9.23 -0.23
CA THR A 7 12.28 -10.34 -0.09
C THR A 7 11.85 -10.52 1.37
N GLN A 8 12.79 -10.40 2.29
CA GLN A 8 12.50 -10.51 3.72
C GLN A 8 11.57 -9.39 4.20
N GLN A 9 11.82 -8.17 3.76
CA GLN A 9 10.97 -7.03 4.11
C GLN A 9 9.56 -7.20 3.54
N ARG A 10 9.44 -7.71 2.33
CA ARG A 10 8.13 -7.99 1.71
C ARG A 10 7.37 -9.03 2.51
N THR A 11 8.05 -10.08 2.96
CA THR A 11 7.42 -11.12 3.77
C THR A 11 6.89 -10.53 5.08
N GLN A 12 7.68 -9.71 5.75
CA GLN A 12 7.25 -9.04 6.98
C GLN A 12 6.07 -8.12 6.72
N ALA A 13 6.11 -7.36 5.63
CA ALA A 13 5.03 -6.45 5.28
C ALA A 13 3.71 -7.21 5.04
N VAL A 14 3.77 -8.33 4.30
CA VAL A 14 2.59 -9.14 4.04
C VAL A 14 2.02 -9.69 5.34
N GLN A 15 2.86 -10.22 6.22
CA GLN A 15 2.40 -10.74 7.51
C GLN A 15 1.75 -9.66 8.36
N THR A 16 2.34 -8.47 8.38
CA THR A 16 1.78 -7.33 9.11
C THR A 16 0.44 -6.91 8.52
N LEU A 17 0.35 -6.81 7.19
CA LEU A 17 -0.87 -6.38 6.51
C LEU A 17 -2.00 -7.40 6.68
N ARG A 18 -1.69 -8.69 6.73
CA ARG A 18 -2.71 -9.71 6.97
C ARG A 18 -3.35 -9.61 8.33
N SER A 19 -2.64 -9.05 9.30
CA SER A 19 -3.19 -8.83 10.64
C SER A 19 -4.07 -7.60 10.72
N VAL A 20 -4.04 -6.73 9.71
CA VAL A 20 -4.85 -5.52 9.66
C VAL A 20 -6.13 -5.80 8.89
N ASN A 21 -7.24 -5.28 9.41
CA ASN A 21 -8.55 -5.45 8.80
C ASN A 21 -8.74 -4.42 7.69
N ILE A 22 -8.40 -4.79 6.45
CA ILE A 22 -8.47 -3.91 5.30
C ILE A 22 -9.61 -4.35 4.39
N THR A 23 -10.51 -3.42 4.07
CA THR A 23 -11.61 -3.67 3.15
C THR A 23 -11.09 -3.66 1.71
N PRO A 24 -11.24 -4.76 0.95
CA PRO A 24 -10.80 -4.77 -0.45
C PRO A 24 -11.62 -3.80 -1.30
N VAL A 25 -10.94 -3.18 -2.26
CA VAL A 25 -11.62 -2.37 -3.27
C VAL A 25 -12.32 -3.32 -4.23
N ARG A 26 -13.63 -3.15 -4.39
CA ARG A 26 -14.43 -4.02 -5.27
C ARG A 26 -14.53 -3.50 -6.69
N GLU A 27 -14.14 -2.26 -6.92
CA GLU A 27 -14.19 -1.64 -8.23
C GLU A 27 -13.06 -2.19 -9.10
N ASN A 28 -13.32 -2.26 -10.39
CA ASN A 28 -12.34 -2.71 -11.35
C ASN A 28 -11.37 -1.57 -11.63
N VAL A 29 -10.37 -1.42 -10.78
CA VAL A 29 -9.42 -0.31 -10.82
C VAL A 29 -8.06 -0.83 -11.24
N THR A 30 -7.43 -0.15 -12.20
CA THR A 30 -6.04 -0.41 -12.56
C THR A 30 -5.15 0.58 -11.83
N ILE A 31 -4.26 0.06 -10.98
CA ILE A 31 -3.35 0.88 -10.20
C ILE A 31 -1.92 0.50 -10.58
N THR A 32 -1.11 1.51 -10.92
CA THR A 32 0.28 1.31 -11.36
C THR A 32 1.22 2.07 -10.43
N VAL A 33 2.35 1.46 -10.10
CA VAL A 33 3.39 2.12 -9.30
C VAL A 33 3.86 3.39 -10.00
N GLY A 34 3.97 4.48 -9.25
CA GLY A 34 4.36 5.79 -9.77
C GLY A 34 3.19 6.64 -10.19
N GLN A 35 1.99 6.11 -10.24
CA GLN A 35 0.78 6.85 -10.59
C GLN A 35 -0.06 7.13 -9.36
N THR A 36 -1.03 8.02 -9.49
CA THR A 36 -1.94 8.34 -8.40
C THR A 36 -3.12 7.39 -8.38
N VAL A 37 -3.60 7.09 -7.17
CA VAL A 37 -4.82 6.30 -6.99
C VAL A 37 -6.00 7.16 -7.41
N PRO A 38 -6.97 6.61 -8.19
CA PRO A 38 -8.15 7.37 -8.58
C PRO A 38 -8.92 7.89 -7.36
N THR A 39 -9.49 9.08 -7.48
CA THR A 39 -10.24 9.71 -6.38
C THR A 39 -11.49 8.95 -6.00
N THR A 40 -11.98 8.07 -6.88
CA THR A 40 -13.12 7.20 -6.59
C THR A 40 -12.78 6.12 -5.57
N VAL A 41 -11.50 5.83 -5.37
CA VAL A 41 -11.06 4.85 -4.37
C VAL A 41 -10.96 5.57 -3.04
N THR A 42 -11.80 5.18 -2.08
CA THR A 42 -11.87 5.81 -0.75
C THR A 42 -11.43 4.87 0.37
N GLN A 43 -11.16 3.60 0.07
CA GLN A 43 -10.81 2.59 1.07
C GLN A 43 -9.30 2.62 1.39
N LEU A 44 -8.78 3.79 1.69
CA LEU A 44 -7.39 3.96 2.12
C LEU A 44 -7.31 3.73 3.63
N VAL A 45 -6.40 2.88 4.04
CA VAL A 45 -6.19 2.54 5.45
C VAL A 45 -4.79 2.98 5.86
N ASP A 46 -4.67 3.51 7.08
CA ASP A 46 -3.37 3.89 7.61
C ASP A 46 -2.44 2.68 7.68
N CYS A 47 -1.19 2.87 7.28
CA CYS A 47 -0.20 1.80 7.40
C CYS A 47 0.05 1.46 8.87
N PRO A 48 0.19 0.16 9.19
CA PRO A 48 0.63 -0.23 10.53
C PRO A 48 2.02 0.36 10.83
N THR A 49 2.28 0.62 12.10
CA THR A 49 3.57 1.19 12.54
C THR A 49 4.75 0.35 12.07
N THR A 50 4.62 -0.98 12.13
CA THR A 50 5.66 -1.89 11.66
C THR A 50 5.96 -1.68 10.18
N LEU A 51 4.92 -1.50 9.36
CA LEU A 51 5.09 -1.25 7.93
C LEU A 51 5.75 0.10 7.68
N GLU A 52 5.35 1.13 8.42
CA GLU A 52 5.97 2.45 8.31
C GLU A 52 7.46 2.40 8.60
N SER A 53 7.88 1.56 9.53
CA SER A 53 9.29 1.37 9.85
C SER A 53 10.06 0.72 8.72
N LEU A 54 9.42 -0.12 7.93
CA LEU A 54 10.02 -0.78 6.78
C LEU A 54 10.12 0.14 5.57
N ILE A 55 9.17 1.05 5.43
CA ILE A 55 9.07 1.95 4.28
C ILE A 55 9.41 3.35 4.74
N THR A 56 10.68 3.72 4.63
CA THR A 56 11.16 5.03 5.05
C THR A 56 10.97 6.06 3.94
N GLY A 57 10.74 7.31 4.32
CA GLY A 57 10.64 8.41 3.37
C GLY A 57 9.25 8.61 2.78
N VAL A 58 8.27 7.83 3.17
CA VAL A 58 6.88 8.00 2.72
C VAL A 58 6.12 8.75 3.80
N LYS A 59 5.51 9.87 3.40
CA LYS A 59 4.67 10.66 4.30
C LYS A 59 3.25 10.15 4.23
N ASP A 60 2.60 10.04 5.40
CA ASP A 60 1.21 9.65 5.49
C ASP A 60 0.94 8.34 4.73
N CYS A 61 1.65 7.29 5.14
CA CYS A 61 1.56 5.98 4.50
C CYS A 61 0.13 5.43 4.57
N LYS A 62 -0.41 5.05 3.41
CA LYS A 62 -1.73 4.43 3.29
C LYS A 62 -1.61 3.12 2.53
N VAL A 63 -2.56 2.24 2.76
CA VAL A 63 -2.62 0.94 2.08
C VAL A 63 -3.97 0.79 1.40
N VAL A 64 -3.94 0.31 0.17
CA VAL A 64 -5.16 -0.06 -0.57
C VAL A 64 -5.02 -1.53 -0.98
N LEU A 65 -6.06 -2.32 -0.70
CA LEU A 65 -6.09 -3.72 -1.13
C LEU A 65 -6.97 -3.84 -2.37
N VAL A 66 -6.36 -4.26 -3.48
CA VAL A 66 -7.10 -4.53 -4.72
C VAL A 66 -6.76 -5.95 -5.17
N GLY A 67 -7.76 -6.82 -5.18
CA GLY A 67 -7.55 -8.23 -5.48
C GLY A 67 -6.56 -8.85 -4.49
N ASP A 68 -5.46 -9.38 -4.98
CA ASP A 68 -4.42 -10.02 -4.18
C ASP A 68 -3.21 -9.13 -3.95
N ARG A 69 -3.34 -7.80 -4.15
CA ARG A 69 -2.20 -6.89 -4.06
C ARG A 69 -2.48 -5.76 -3.10
N TYR A 70 -1.48 -5.49 -2.26
CA TYR A 70 -1.49 -4.31 -1.40
C TYR A 70 -0.70 -3.21 -2.09
N TYR A 71 -1.34 -2.09 -2.33
CA TYR A 71 -0.69 -0.90 -2.91
C TYR A 71 -0.38 0.06 -1.78
N ILE A 72 0.90 0.40 -1.64
CA ILE A 72 1.33 1.36 -0.63
C ILE A 72 1.33 2.73 -1.27
N VAL A 73 0.59 3.64 -0.66
CA VAL A 73 0.27 4.95 -1.22
C VAL A 73 0.73 6.04 -0.26
N GLU A 74 1.28 7.11 -0.81
CA GLU A 74 1.52 8.33 -0.05
C GLU A 74 0.21 9.09 0.04
N GLY A 75 -0.32 9.26 1.25
CA GLY A 75 -1.69 9.75 1.45
C GLY A 75 -1.92 11.16 0.93
N GLY A 76 -0.94 12.04 1.09
CA GLY A 76 -1.10 13.42 0.65
C GLY A 76 -1.24 13.59 -0.85
N SER A 77 -0.40 12.89 -1.62
CA SER A 77 -0.41 12.96 -3.08
C SER A 77 -1.23 11.86 -3.73
N ARG A 78 -1.60 10.83 -2.96
CA ARG A 78 -2.26 9.60 -3.44
C ARG A 78 -1.41 8.85 -4.48
N ARG A 79 -0.10 9.05 -4.43
CA ARG A 79 0.82 8.39 -5.36
C ARG A 79 1.20 7.01 -4.83
N VAL A 80 1.13 6.02 -5.70
CA VAL A 80 1.53 4.65 -5.36
C VAL A 80 3.05 4.56 -5.36
N VAL A 81 3.63 4.16 -4.23
CA VAL A 81 5.08 4.09 -4.08
C VAL A 81 5.62 2.67 -4.23
N THR A 82 4.80 1.68 -3.94
CA THR A 82 5.19 0.28 -4.16
C THR A 82 3.94 -0.61 -4.12
N VAL A 83 4.10 -1.83 -4.62
CA VAL A 83 3.07 -2.86 -4.57
C VAL A 83 3.63 -4.10 -3.88
N ILE A 84 2.83 -4.70 -3.03
CA ILE A 84 3.20 -5.91 -2.30
C ILE A 84 2.16 -6.99 -2.63
N GLU A 85 2.60 -8.07 -3.23
CA GLU A 85 1.72 -9.18 -3.54
C GLU A 85 1.44 -10.00 -2.28
N ARG A 86 0.20 -10.39 -2.16
CA ARG A 86 -0.31 -11.15 -1.04
C ARG A 86 0.16 -12.59 -1.05
#